data_bdbd3396b40e3875aff44832a2565f64
#
_entry.id   bdbd3396b40e3875aff44832a2565f64
#
_cell.length_a   1.000
_cell.length_b   1.000
_cell.length_c   1.000
_cell.angle_alpha   90.00
_cell.angle_beta   90.00
_cell.angle_gamma   90.00
#
_symmetry.space_group_name_H-M   'P 1'
#
loop_
_entity.id
_entity.type
_entity.pdbx_description
1 polymer ?
#
loop_
_entity_poly.entity_id
_entity_poly.type
_entity_poly.pdbx_seq_one_letter_code
_entity_poly.pdbx_strand_id
1 'polypeptide(L)'
;MTVSFYDELQKQKDGIQRYQQYQDQINTLSTKLDILAEEILTNEQALQKEAKDVEQLTGKSLQSLYHKIRGNYDSRLNKEMQERHEAELQLDSKKQEYERLQLDIQNLQKEQSLYHACQRNYDQLFQDRLNELISNNSTNPKAKELLLGLQNDVDTATAQIKELEEAIRAGERVNVSLNQACDHLKSASNWGTFDILGGGLITDIAKHSKIDEARSALAKAQRELRAFRTELADVSMNISISIDIGSFTTFADYVFDDIFSSISVKSKITDAQNDVSAALNQVRSTLILLSLIHI
;
A
#
# COMPACT_ATOMS: atom_id res chain seq x y z
N MET A 1 -1.51 46.25 -18.91
CA MET A 1 -1.58 46.16 -17.45
C MET A 1 -0.45 45.26 -16.99
N THR A 2 0.55 45.80 -16.31
CA THR A 2 1.62 44.98 -15.71
C THR A 2 1.02 44.22 -14.57
N VAL A 3 0.93 42.90 -14.71
CA VAL A 3 0.55 42.00 -13.60
C VAL A 3 1.51 42.25 -12.44
N SER A 4 0.99 42.49 -11.26
CA SER A 4 1.83 42.67 -10.07
C SER A 4 2.61 41.39 -9.82
N PHE A 5 3.86 41.51 -9.36
CA PHE A 5 4.66 40.36 -8.91
C PHE A 5 3.88 39.47 -7.93
N TYR A 6 3.17 40.09 -7.00
CA TYR A 6 2.34 39.37 -6.02
C TYR A 6 1.17 38.61 -6.66
N ASP A 7 0.54 39.18 -7.70
CA ASP A 7 -0.56 38.52 -8.41
C ASP A 7 -0.06 37.27 -9.16
N GLU A 8 1.10 37.35 -9.80
CA GLU A 8 1.70 36.20 -10.48
C GLU A 8 2.15 35.13 -9.48
N LEU A 9 2.78 35.53 -8.37
CA LEU A 9 3.18 34.61 -7.31
C LEU A 9 1.96 33.88 -6.71
N GLN A 10 0.88 34.61 -6.43
CA GLN A 10 -0.36 34.04 -5.91
C GLN A 10 -0.98 33.06 -6.91
N LYS A 11 -0.99 33.41 -8.19
CA LYS A 11 -1.48 32.50 -9.24
C LYS A 11 -0.70 31.19 -9.30
N GLN A 12 0.64 31.27 -9.19
CA GLN A 12 1.46 30.05 -9.15
C GLN A 12 1.18 29.23 -7.88
N LYS A 13 1.03 29.88 -6.71
CA LYS A 13 0.68 29.24 -5.45
C LYS A 13 -0.69 28.52 -5.53
N ASP A 14 -1.69 29.16 -6.11
CA ASP A 14 -3.01 28.56 -6.33
C ASP A 14 -2.91 27.35 -7.26
N GLY A 15 -2.04 27.44 -8.29
CA GLY A 15 -1.76 26.32 -9.19
C GLY A 15 -1.09 25.14 -8.49
N ILE A 16 -0.15 25.37 -7.58
CA ILE A 16 0.49 24.35 -6.75
C ILE A 16 -0.56 23.64 -5.89
N GLN A 17 -1.43 24.41 -5.23
CA GLN A 17 -2.49 23.84 -4.40
C GLN A 17 -3.46 22.96 -5.23
N ARG A 18 -3.81 23.40 -6.44
CA ARG A 18 -4.65 22.60 -7.35
C ARG A 18 -3.95 21.32 -7.78
N TYR A 19 -2.65 21.40 -8.12
CA TYR A 19 -1.84 20.23 -8.46
C TYR A 19 -1.89 19.19 -7.34
N GLN A 20 -1.71 19.62 -6.10
CA GLN A 20 -1.73 18.75 -4.94
C GLN A 20 -3.13 18.12 -4.73
N GLN A 21 -4.19 18.92 -4.84
CA GLN A 21 -5.57 18.42 -4.72
C GLN A 21 -5.87 17.32 -5.75
N TYR A 22 -5.45 17.51 -7.02
CA TYR A 22 -5.59 16.48 -8.04
C TYR A 22 -4.75 15.24 -7.72
N GLN A 23 -3.52 15.42 -7.22
CA GLN A 23 -2.66 14.32 -6.82
C GLN A 23 -3.31 13.45 -5.73
N ASP A 24 -3.89 14.06 -4.72
CA ASP A 24 -4.57 13.37 -3.62
C ASP A 24 -5.82 12.60 -4.12
N GLN A 25 -6.57 13.20 -5.03
CA GLN A 25 -7.71 12.53 -5.68
C GLN A 25 -7.25 11.32 -6.50
N ILE A 26 -6.20 11.48 -7.31
CA ILE A 26 -5.62 10.39 -8.11
C ILE A 26 -5.15 9.26 -7.22
N ASN A 27 -4.43 9.56 -6.13
CA ASN A 27 -3.96 8.56 -5.17
C ASN A 27 -5.13 7.79 -4.54
N THR A 28 -6.19 8.51 -4.15
CA THR A 28 -7.39 7.92 -3.57
C THR A 28 -8.10 6.97 -4.56
N LEU A 29 -8.26 7.39 -5.81
CA LEU A 29 -8.90 6.56 -6.84
C LEU A 29 -8.00 5.40 -7.27
N SER A 30 -6.68 5.57 -7.31
CA SER A 30 -5.73 4.50 -7.60
C SER A 30 -5.78 3.40 -6.55
N THR A 31 -5.85 3.76 -5.26
CA THR A 31 -6.04 2.78 -4.18
C THR A 31 -7.34 1.99 -4.33
N LYS A 32 -8.44 2.67 -4.72
CA LYS A 32 -9.72 2.00 -4.99
C LYS A 32 -9.63 1.07 -6.20
N LEU A 33 -8.90 1.49 -7.23
CA LEU A 33 -8.68 0.70 -8.45
C LEU A 33 -7.93 -0.60 -8.13
N ASP A 34 -6.90 -0.54 -7.28
CA ASP A 34 -6.13 -1.71 -6.86
C ASP A 34 -7.00 -2.71 -6.08
N ILE A 35 -7.82 -2.23 -5.14
CA ILE A 35 -8.77 -3.05 -4.40
C ILE A 35 -9.76 -3.72 -5.36
N LEU A 36 -10.31 -2.95 -6.31
CA LEU A 36 -11.28 -3.46 -7.27
C LEU A 36 -10.67 -4.48 -8.23
N ALA A 37 -9.38 -4.34 -8.58
CA ALA A 37 -8.65 -5.32 -9.37
C ALA A 37 -8.53 -6.68 -8.64
N GLU A 38 -8.26 -6.68 -7.34
CA GLU A 38 -8.24 -7.89 -6.51
C GLU A 38 -9.64 -8.53 -6.39
N GLU A 39 -10.67 -7.70 -6.25
CA GLU A 39 -12.05 -8.19 -6.23
C GLU A 39 -12.49 -8.80 -7.56
N ILE A 40 -12.09 -8.21 -8.70
CA ILE A 40 -12.34 -8.78 -10.04
C ILE A 40 -11.67 -10.13 -10.15
N LEU A 41 -10.41 -10.27 -9.74
CA LEU A 41 -9.70 -11.55 -9.77
C LEU A 41 -10.42 -12.62 -8.93
N THR A 42 -10.89 -12.25 -7.74
CA THR A 42 -11.65 -13.13 -6.85
C THR A 42 -12.97 -13.57 -7.49
N ASN A 43 -13.70 -12.64 -8.11
CA ASN A 43 -14.96 -12.93 -8.78
C ASN A 43 -14.77 -13.77 -10.07
N GLU A 44 -13.65 -13.59 -10.80
CA GLU A 44 -13.30 -14.46 -11.92
C GLU A 44 -13.07 -15.91 -11.48
N GLN A 45 -12.39 -16.10 -10.35
CA GLN A 45 -12.20 -17.43 -9.75
C GLN A 45 -13.53 -18.04 -9.31
N ALA A 46 -14.40 -17.25 -8.69
CA ALA A 46 -15.74 -17.70 -8.30
C ALA A 46 -16.57 -18.12 -9.53
N LEU A 47 -16.60 -17.30 -10.57
CA LEU A 47 -17.30 -17.63 -11.82
C LEU A 47 -16.76 -18.90 -12.47
N GLN A 48 -15.45 -19.11 -12.47
CA GLN A 48 -14.85 -20.36 -12.98
C GLN A 48 -15.28 -21.58 -12.18
N LYS A 49 -15.44 -21.44 -10.86
CA LYS A 49 -15.94 -22.52 -10.00
C LYS A 49 -17.40 -22.84 -10.35
N GLU A 50 -18.29 -21.85 -10.37
CA GLU A 50 -19.70 -22.04 -10.71
C GLU A 50 -19.89 -22.62 -12.12
N ALA A 51 -19.05 -22.18 -13.08
CA ALA A 51 -19.07 -22.76 -14.44
C ALA A 51 -18.71 -24.27 -14.45
N LYS A 52 -17.72 -24.68 -13.64
CA LYS A 52 -17.37 -26.09 -13.49
C LYS A 52 -18.47 -26.90 -12.82
N ASP A 53 -19.15 -26.33 -11.83
CA ASP A 53 -20.24 -27.00 -11.12
C ASP A 53 -21.44 -27.25 -12.05
N VAL A 54 -21.79 -26.30 -12.94
CA VAL A 54 -22.77 -26.47 -14.02
C VAL A 54 -22.29 -27.54 -15.01
N GLU A 55 -21.02 -27.53 -15.44
CA GLU A 55 -20.47 -28.51 -16.37
C GLU A 55 -20.50 -29.95 -15.81
N GLN A 56 -20.18 -30.11 -14.50
CA GLN A 56 -20.26 -31.43 -13.85
C GLN A 56 -21.68 -31.97 -13.79
N LEU A 57 -22.69 -31.14 -13.64
CA LEU A 57 -24.09 -31.55 -13.64
C LEU A 57 -24.60 -31.85 -15.06
N THR A 58 -24.20 -31.08 -16.06
CA THR A 58 -24.63 -31.26 -17.46
C THR A 58 -23.86 -32.37 -18.19
N GLY A 59 -22.63 -32.66 -17.74
CA GLY A 59 -21.77 -33.70 -18.29
C GLY A 59 -22.28 -35.14 -18.03
N LYS A 60 -21.66 -36.11 -18.71
CA LYS A 60 -21.92 -37.58 -18.49
C LYS A 60 -21.12 -38.09 -17.27
N SER A 61 -21.19 -37.39 -16.13
CA SER A 61 -20.51 -37.79 -14.91
C SER A 61 -21.35 -38.72 -14.04
N LEU A 62 -20.70 -39.51 -13.20
CA LEU A 62 -21.39 -40.34 -12.21
C LEU A 62 -22.26 -39.48 -11.26
N GLN A 63 -21.86 -38.23 -11.01
CA GLN A 63 -22.61 -37.27 -10.22
C GLN A 63 -23.92 -36.86 -10.91
N SER A 64 -23.92 -36.58 -12.21
CA SER A 64 -25.13 -36.25 -12.97
C SER A 64 -26.11 -37.42 -13.01
N LEU A 65 -25.62 -38.67 -13.16
CA LEU A 65 -26.43 -39.91 -13.08
C LEU A 65 -27.05 -40.09 -11.68
N TYR A 66 -26.28 -39.87 -10.62
CA TYR A 66 -26.77 -39.96 -9.25
C TYR A 66 -27.94 -38.98 -8.99
N HIS A 67 -27.78 -37.71 -9.38
CA HIS A 67 -28.82 -36.71 -9.21
C HIS A 67 -30.06 -36.94 -10.08
N LYS A 68 -29.91 -37.50 -11.28
CA LYS A 68 -31.04 -37.94 -12.14
C LYS A 68 -31.86 -39.07 -11.50
N ILE A 69 -31.17 -40.07 -10.89
CA ILE A 69 -31.82 -41.18 -10.20
C ILE A 69 -32.55 -40.71 -8.95
N ARG A 70 -32.02 -39.70 -8.22
CA ARG A 70 -32.61 -39.16 -7.00
C ARG A 70 -33.77 -38.17 -7.25
N GLY A 71 -34.03 -37.78 -8.50
CA GLY A 71 -35.16 -36.93 -8.90
C GLY A 71 -35.01 -35.44 -8.55
N ASN A 72 -33.79 -34.97 -8.17
CA ASN A 72 -33.52 -33.58 -7.82
C ASN A 72 -32.58 -32.86 -8.81
N TYR A 73 -32.40 -33.46 -10.00
CA TYR A 73 -31.47 -32.94 -11.00
C TYR A 73 -31.84 -31.54 -11.50
N ASP A 74 -33.12 -31.34 -11.90
CA ASP A 74 -33.58 -30.08 -12.48
C ASP A 74 -33.51 -28.92 -11.45
N SER A 75 -33.87 -29.21 -10.21
CA SER A 75 -33.79 -28.20 -9.12
C SER A 75 -32.35 -27.79 -8.87
N ARG A 76 -31.42 -28.71 -8.91
CA ARG A 76 -30.02 -28.46 -8.66
C ARG A 76 -29.35 -27.77 -9.84
N LEU A 77 -29.63 -28.17 -11.05
CA LEU A 77 -29.15 -27.54 -12.26
C LEU A 77 -29.62 -26.07 -12.34
N ASN A 78 -30.88 -25.79 -12.03
CA ASN A 78 -31.42 -24.44 -12.03
C ASN A 78 -30.72 -23.57 -11.00
N LYS A 79 -30.41 -24.12 -9.81
CA LYS A 79 -29.69 -23.41 -8.77
C LYS A 79 -28.27 -23.03 -9.22
N GLU A 80 -27.49 -24.00 -9.73
CA GLU A 80 -26.12 -23.77 -10.19
C GLU A 80 -26.07 -22.79 -11.39
N MET A 81 -27.05 -22.85 -12.27
CA MET A 81 -27.18 -21.90 -13.38
C MET A 81 -27.49 -20.48 -12.87
N GLN A 82 -28.30 -20.32 -11.82
CA GLN A 82 -28.60 -19.05 -11.22
C GLN A 82 -27.36 -18.49 -10.52
N GLU A 83 -26.65 -19.29 -9.71
CA GLU A 83 -25.43 -18.89 -9.01
C GLU A 83 -24.33 -18.44 -10.00
N ARG A 84 -24.17 -19.19 -11.11
CA ARG A 84 -23.28 -18.77 -12.20
C ARG A 84 -23.68 -17.43 -12.80
N HIS A 85 -24.97 -17.22 -13.09
CA HIS A 85 -25.46 -15.97 -13.66
C HIS A 85 -25.28 -14.79 -12.72
N GLU A 86 -25.52 -14.97 -11.42
CA GLU A 86 -25.27 -13.95 -10.40
C GLU A 86 -23.78 -13.60 -10.32
N ALA A 87 -22.87 -14.60 -10.36
CA ALA A 87 -21.43 -14.36 -10.39
C ALA A 87 -20.98 -13.60 -11.64
N GLU A 88 -21.57 -13.91 -12.80
CA GLU A 88 -21.31 -13.24 -14.08
C GLU A 88 -21.74 -11.76 -14.05
N LEU A 89 -22.91 -11.47 -13.51
CA LEU A 89 -23.40 -10.08 -13.34
C LEU A 89 -22.53 -9.28 -12.34
N GLN A 90 -22.12 -9.89 -11.25
CA GLN A 90 -21.23 -9.23 -10.29
C GLN A 90 -19.86 -8.90 -10.90
N LEU A 91 -19.29 -9.84 -11.66
CA LEU A 91 -18.03 -9.63 -12.35
C LEU A 91 -18.13 -8.50 -13.38
N ASP A 92 -19.19 -8.50 -14.20
CA ASP A 92 -19.41 -7.47 -15.22
C ASP A 92 -19.58 -6.09 -14.60
N SER A 93 -20.38 -5.98 -13.54
CA SER A 93 -20.54 -4.73 -12.79
C SER A 93 -19.21 -4.18 -12.25
N LYS A 94 -18.35 -5.03 -11.69
CA LYS A 94 -17.04 -4.63 -11.18
C LYS A 94 -16.07 -4.23 -12.30
N LYS A 95 -16.11 -4.91 -13.45
CA LYS A 95 -15.31 -4.52 -14.63
C LYS A 95 -15.73 -3.15 -15.17
N GLN A 96 -17.02 -2.87 -15.23
CA GLN A 96 -17.52 -1.55 -15.64
C GLN A 96 -17.10 -0.45 -14.65
N GLU A 97 -17.14 -0.71 -13.34
CA GLU A 97 -16.67 0.22 -12.32
C GLU A 97 -15.16 0.47 -12.45
N TYR A 98 -14.37 -0.57 -12.72
CA TYR A 98 -12.93 -0.48 -12.94
C TYR A 98 -12.58 0.41 -14.15
N GLU A 99 -13.26 0.19 -15.29
CA GLU A 99 -13.08 1.02 -16.49
C GLU A 99 -13.44 2.48 -16.23
N ARG A 100 -14.52 2.73 -15.48
CA ARG A 100 -14.93 4.07 -15.11
C ARG A 100 -13.89 4.77 -14.23
N LEU A 101 -13.38 4.10 -13.20
CA LEU A 101 -12.34 4.65 -12.34
C LEU A 101 -11.06 4.94 -13.11
N GLN A 102 -10.67 4.08 -14.06
CA GLN A 102 -9.52 4.35 -14.94
C GLN A 102 -9.71 5.64 -15.75
N LEU A 103 -10.90 5.84 -16.31
CA LEU A 103 -11.21 7.04 -17.07
C LEU A 103 -11.19 8.29 -16.18
N ASP A 104 -11.73 8.20 -14.98
CA ASP A 104 -11.73 9.30 -14.01
C ASP A 104 -10.29 9.70 -13.62
N ILE A 105 -9.41 8.71 -13.36
CA ILE A 105 -7.98 8.95 -13.11
C ILE A 105 -7.31 9.64 -14.30
N GLN A 106 -7.54 9.18 -15.52
CA GLN A 106 -6.97 9.81 -16.72
C GLN A 106 -7.42 11.26 -16.88
N ASN A 107 -8.68 11.56 -16.61
CA ASN A 107 -9.21 12.92 -16.66
C ASN A 107 -8.56 13.80 -15.59
N LEU A 108 -8.42 13.33 -14.36
CA LEU A 108 -7.75 14.05 -13.28
C LEU A 108 -6.25 14.30 -13.61
N GLN A 109 -5.55 13.33 -14.17
CA GLN A 109 -4.16 13.46 -14.61
C GLN A 109 -4.02 14.53 -15.71
N LYS A 110 -4.97 14.58 -16.63
CA LYS A 110 -4.99 15.60 -17.67
C LYS A 110 -5.18 17.00 -17.07
N GLU A 111 -6.13 17.17 -16.16
CA GLU A 111 -6.34 18.44 -15.46
C GLU A 111 -5.12 18.83 -14.60
N GLN A 112 -4.53 17.88 -13.88
CA GLN A 112 -3.33 18.08 -13.09
C GLN A 112 -2.15 18.57 -13.93
N SER A 113 -2.01 18.05 -15.15
CA SER A 113 -0.92 18.42 -16.07
C SER A 113 -0.86 19.89 -16.41
N LEU A 114 -1.98 20.62 -16.31
CA LEU A 114 -2.04 22.07 -16.55
C LEU A 114 -1.25 22.85 -15.47
N TYR A 115 -1.02 22.26 -14.31
CA TYR A 115 -0.38 22.90 -13.14
C TYR A 115 1.02 22.38 -12.87
N HIS A 116 1.55 21.44 -13.66
CA HIS A 116 2.85 20.80 -13.41
C HIS A 116 4.03 21.75 -13.32
N ALA A 117 3.95 22.92 -13.99
CA ALA A 117 5.01 23.93 -14.01
C ALA A 117 4.89 24.95 -12.87
N CYS A 118 3.77 24.97 -12.12
CA CYS A 118 3.49 26.03 -11.15
C CYS A 118 4.52 26.08 -10.03
N GLN A 119 4.96 24.92 -9.52
CA GLN A 119 6.00 24.86 -8.48
C GLN A 119 7.30 25.50 -8.98
N ARG A 120 7.81 25.06 -10.12
CA ARG A 120 9.05 25.59 -10.70
C ARG A 120 8.95 27.09 -11.01
N ASN A 121 7.81 27.54 -11.52
CA ASN A 121 7.60 28.97 -11.83
C ASN A 121 7.54 29.81 -10.55
N TYR A 122 6.88 29.28 -9.51
CA TYR A 122 6.85 29.92 -8.19
C TYR A 122 8.25 30.09 -7.63
N ASP A 123 9.04 29.00 -7.61
CA ASP A 123 10.40 28.99 -7.08
C ASP A 123 11.30 29.97 -7.85
N GLN A 124 11.18 29.99 -9.19
CA GLN A 124 11.93 30.91 -10.02
C GLN A 124 11.58 32.37 -9.72
N LEU A 125 10.29 32.72 -9.69
CA LEU A 125 9.82 34.06 -9.36
C LEU A 125 10.32 34.51 -7.97
N PHE A 126 10.24 33.59 -7.00
CA PHE A 126 10.67 33.84 -5.64
C PHE A 126 12.19 34.10 -5.57
N GLN A 127 12.98 33.23 -6.21
CA GLN A 127 14.44 33.35 -6.24
C GLN A 127 14.91 34.63 -7.00
N ASP A 128 14.30 34.96 -8.11
CA ASP A 128 14.60 36.17 -8.84
C ASP A 128 14.36 37.41 -7.97
N ARG A 129 13.24 37.44 -7.24
CA ARG A 129 12.95 38.54 -6.34
C ARG A 129 13.87 38.59 -5.14
N LEU A 130 14.23 37.46 -4.57
CA LEU A 130 15.17 37.35 -3.48
C LEU A 130 16.55 37.88 -3.91
N ASN A 131 17.05 37.46 -5.05
CA ASN A 131 18.31 37.92 -5.63
C ASN A 131 18.30 39.43 -5.89
N GLU A 132 17.19 39.96 -6.41
CA GLU A 132 17.03 41.41 -6.60
C GLU A 132 17.11 42.18 -5.27
N LEU A 133 16.45 41.70 -4.22
CA LEU A 133 16.48 42.31 -2.89
C LEU A 133 17.84 42.22 -2.21
N ILE A 134 18.57 41.13 -2.44
CA ILE A 134 19.91 40.93 -1.87
C ILE A 134 20.96 41.76 -2.61
N SER A 135 20.88 41.86 -3.94
CA SER A 135 21.85 42.52 -4.83
C SER A 135 21.69 44.05 -4.84
N ASN A 136 20.46 44.54 -4.81
CA ASN A 136 20.23 45.94 -4.60
C ASN A 136 20.74 46.28 -3.18
N ASN A 137 21.74 47.14 -3.10
CA ASN A 137 22.30 47.68 -1.84
C ASN A 137 21.16 48.26 -0.97
N SER A 138 20.35 47.36 -0.43
CA SER A 138 19.18 47.70 0.36
C SER A 138 19.68 48.43 1.59
N THR A 139 19.20 49.63 1.78
CA THR A 139 19.45 50.52 2.91
C THR A 139 19.10 49.90 4.27
N ASN A 140 18.68 48.65 4.29
CA ASN A 140 18.28 47.95 5.52
C ASN A 140 19.01 46.59 5.67
N PRO A 141 20.20 46.55 6.30
CA PRO A 141 20.97 45.35 6.56
C PRO A 141 20.21 44.31 7.41
N LYS A 142 19.31 44.76 8.31
CA LYS A 142 18.47 43.86 9.12
C LYS A 142 17.46 43.08 8.27
N ALA A 143 16.89 43.70 7.25
CA ALA A 143 15.97 42.99 6.34
C ALA A 143 16.68 41.89 5.54
N LYS A 144 17.91 42.15 5.10
CA LYS A 144 18.75 41.16 4.40
C LYS A 144 19.11 39.99 5.33
N GLU A 145 19.50 40.24 6.57
CA GLU A 145 19.79 39.20 7.55
C GLU A 145 18.57 38.33 7.84
N LEU A 146 17.38 38.96 8.00
CA LEU A 146 16.13 38.27 8.22
C LEU A 146 15.77 37.39 7.01
N LEU A 147 15.91 37.88 5.79
CA LEU A 147 15.63 37.10 4.57
C LEU A 147 16.53 35.88 4.42
N LEU A 148 17.82 36.02 4.71
CA LEU A 148 18.78 34.92 4.70
C LEU A 148 18.47 33.89 5.78
N GLY A 149 18.07 34.36 7.00
CA GLY A 149 17.61 33.47 8.06
C GLY A 149 16.38 32.66 7.66
N LEU A 150 15.35 33.32 7.14
CA LEU A 150 14.13 32.64 6.67
C LEU A 150 14.40 31.67 5.53
N GLN A 151 15.31 32.01 4.59
CA GLN A 151 15.69 31.07 3.54
C GLN A 151 16.33 29.81 4.11
N ASN A 152 17.26 29.95 5.05
CA ASN A 152 17.89 28.81 5.71
C ASN A 152 16.86 27.96 6.49
N ASP A 153 15.87 28.58 7.14
CA ASP A 153 14.80 27.88 7.84
C ASP A 153 13.93 27.07 6.85
N VAL A 154 13.59 27.65 5.70
CA VAL A 154 12.85 26.96 4.62
C VAL A 154 13.66 25.78 4.06
N ASP A 155 14.95 26.00 3.77
CA ASP A 155 15.81 24.93 3.24
C ASP A 155 15.94 23.78 4.25
N THR A 156 16.07 24.10 5.54
CA THR A 156 16.12 23.12 6.63
C THR A 156 14.80 22.36 6.75
N ALA A 157 13.67 23.07 6.77
CA ALA A 157 12.35 22.44 6.84
C ALA A 157 12.09 21.54 5.63
N THR A 158 12.48 21.98 4.43
CA THR A 158 12.35 21.18 3.20
C THR A 158 13.16 19.89 3.26
N ALA A 159 14.40 19.96 3.77
CA ALA A 159 15.22 18.77 3.98
C ALA A 159 14.57 17.81 4.99
N GLN A 160 14.04 18.33 6.10
CA GLN A 160 13.35 17.54 7.13
C GLN A 160 12.10 16.86 6.59
N ILE A 161 11.29 17.56 5.79
CA ILE A 161 10.10 16.99 5.13
C ILE A 161 10.52 15.81 4.23
N LYS A 162 11.58 15.96 3.46
CA LYS A 162 12.08 14.91 2.59
C LYS A 162 12.47 13.64 3.36
N GLU A 163 13.20 13.77 4.45
CA GLU A 163 13.57 12.65 5.32
C GLU A 163 12.33 11.94 5.91
N LEU A 164 11.33 12.73 6.35
CA LEU A 164 10.06 12.20 6.84
C LEU A 164 9.32 11.39 5.76
N GLU A 165 9.23 11.91 4.53
CA GLU A 165 8.59 11.21 3.42
C GLU A 165 9.32 9.91 3.05
N GLU A 166 10.66 9.90 3.10
CA GLU A 166 11.47 8.71 2.82
C GLU A 166 11.22 7.64 3.89
N ALA A 167 11.16 8.04 5.17
CA ALA A 167 10.82 7.14 6.26
C ALA A 167 9.38 6.62 6.15
N ILE A 168 8.39 7.46 5.85
CA ILE A 168 7.00 7.04 5.65
C ILE A 168 6.92 6.00 4.53
N ARG A 169 7.51 6.27 3.36
CA ARG A 169 7.53 5.32 2.23
C ARG A 169 8.20 3.99 2.59
N ALA A 170 9.28 4.03 3.36
CA ALA A 170 9.94 2.81 3.83
C ALA A 170 9.04 2.02 4.79
N GLY A 171 8.39 2.68 5.72
CA GLY A 171 7.44 2.05 6.66
C GLY A 171 6.21 1.45 5.96
N GLU A 172 5.69 2.09 4.93
CA GLU A 172 4.60 1.56 4.11
C GLU A 172 5.01 0.26 3.41
N ARG A 173 6.23 0.18 2.84
CA ARG A 173 6.75 -1.07 2.27
C ARG A 173 6.85 -2.20 3.30
N VAL A 174 7.29 -1.88 4.51
CA VAL A 174 7.31 -2.84 5.64
C VAL A 174 5.89 -3.32 5.95
N ASN A 175 4.93 -2.39 6.06
CA ASN A 175 3.53 -2.73 6.37
C ASN A 175 2.96 -3.71 5.32
N VAL A 176 3.19 -3.47 4.03
CA VAL A 176 2.78 -4.38 2.96
C VAL A 176 3.47 -5.74 3.08
N SER A 177 4.79 -5.77 3.28
CA SER A 177 5.55 -7.01 3.36
C SER A 177 5.19 -7.86 4.59
N LEU A 178 4.91 -7.23 5.73
CA LEU A 178 4.45 -7.92 6.94
C LEU A 178 3.02 -8.47 6.78
N ASN A 179 2.11 -7.75 6.12
CA ASN A 179 0.78 -8.28 5.83
C ASN A 179 0.88 -9.53 4.92
N GLN A 180 1.69 -9.48 3.85
CA GLN A 180 1.95 -10.65 3.00
C GLN A 180 2.51 -11.83 3.80
N ALA A 181 3.48 -11.59 4.68
CA ALA A 181 4.02 -12.64 5.54
C ALA A 181 2.95 -13.24 6.48
N CYS A 182 2.07 -12.41 7.05
CA CYS A 182 0.96 -12.86 7.89
C CYS A 182 0.00 -13.77 7.12
N ASP A 183 -0.33 -13.44 5.88
CA ASP A 183 -1.24 -14.22 5.03
C ASP A 183 -0.62 -15.56 4.61
N HIS A 184 0.65 -15.58 4.28
CA HIS A 184 1.36 -16.84 4.00
C HIS A 184 1.47 -17.73 5.25
N LEU A 185 1.69 -17.16 6.44
CA LEU A 185 1.68 -17.90 7.71
C LEU A 185 0.29 -18.45 8.03
N LYS A 186 -0.78 -17.69 7.83
CA LYS A 186 -2.17 -18.18 7.98
C LYS A 186 -2.44 -19.34 7.03
N SER A 187 -2.04 -19.22 5.78
CA SER A 187 -2.16 -20.28 4.78
C SER A 187 -1.42 -21.54 5.23
N ALA A 188 -0.17 -21.41 5.67
CA ALA A 188 0.62 -22.54 6.20
C ALA A 188 -0.02 -23.19 7.43
N SER A 189 -0.61 -22.42 8.34
CA SER A 189 -1.33 -22.92 9.52
C SER A 189 -2.58 -23.72 9.15
N ASN A 190 -3.37 -23.24 8.20
CA ASN A 190 -4.61 -23.90 7.76
C ASN A 190 -4.33 -25.26 7.11
N TRP A 191 -3.26 -25.39 6.33
CA TRP A 191 -2.84 -26.69 5.77
C TRP A 191 -2.42 -27.70 6.83
N GLY A 192 -1.89 -27.25 7.97
CA GLY A 192 -1.54 -28.11 9.09
C GLY A 192 -2.74 -28.75 9.81
N THR A 193 -3.96 -28.25 9.66
CA THR A 193 -5.18 -28.85 10.22
C THR A 193 -5.76 -29.94 9.32
N PHE A 194 -5.49 -29.93 8.01
CA PHE A 194 -5.95 -30.97 7.07
C PHE A 194 -5.24 -32.32 7.26
N ASP A 195 -4.02 -32.32 7.83
CA ASP A 195 -3.22 -33.52 8.09
C ASP A 195 -3.86 -34.47 9.13
N ILE A 196 -4.77 -33.95 9.97
CA ILE A 196 -5.47 -34.72 10.99
C ILE A 196 -6.58 -35.62 10.38
N LEU A 197 -6.96 -35.37 9.11
CA LEU A 197 -8.06 -36.07 8.42
C LEU A 197 -7.61 -37.07 7.34
N GLY A 198 -6.32 -37.46 7.30
CA GLY A 198 -5.87 -38.62 6.51
C GLY A 198 -5.39 -38.31 5.07
N GLY A 199 -4.80 -37.14 4.84
CA GLY A 199 -4.18 -36.77 3.55
C GLY A 199 -2.76 -37.32 3.42
N GLY A 200 -2.50 -38.18 2.44
CA GLY A 200 -1.22 -38.83 2.18
C GLY A 200 -0.15 -37.91 1.55
N LEU A 201 0.92 -38.47 1.03
CA LEU A 201 2.16 -37.86 0.49
C LEU A 201 2.04 -36.55 -0.32
N ILE A 202 0.89 -36.24 -0.88
CA ILE A 202 0.63 -34.99 -1.65
C ILE A 202 0.49 -33.79 -0.72
N THR A 203 0.04 -33.97 0.51
CA THR A 203 -0.11 -32.91 1.51
C THR A 203 1.22 -32.41 2.05
N ASP A 204 2.22 -33.27 2.14
CA ASP A 204 3.57 -32.91 2.63
C ASP A 204 4.29 -31.96 1.65
N ILE A 205 4.21 -32.19 0.35
CA ILE A 205 4.84 -31.34 -0.66
C ILE A 205 4.17 -29.96 -0.69
N ALA A 206 2.85 -29.90 -0.63
CA ALA A 206 2.09 -28.64 -0.61
C ALA A 206 2.35 -27.83 0.68
N LYS A 207 2.51 -28.52 1.81
CA LYS A 207 2.84 -27.91 3.10
C LYS A 207 4.23 -27.28 3.11
N HIS A 208 5.23 -27.98 2.57
CA HIS A 208 6.59 -27.44 2.44
C HIS A 208 6.61 -26.21 1.54
N SER A 209 5.89 -26.21 0.43
CA SER A 209 5.75 -25.04 -0.45
C SER A 209 5.18 -23.83 0.27
N LYS A 210 4.14 -23.99 1.11
CA LYS A 210 3.52 -22.88 1.85
C LYS A 210 4.42 -22.33 2.97
N ILE A 211 5.20 -23.20 3.61
CA ILE A 211 6.21 -22.78 4.58
C ILE A 211 7.34 -21.99 3.90
N ASP A 212 7.77 -22.41 2.72
CA ASP A 212 8.82 -21.73 1.97
C ASP A 212 8.36 -20.37 1.44
N GLU A 213 7.07 -20.25 1.02
CA GLU A 213 6.45 -18.97 0.69
C GLU A 213 6.44 -18.02 1.91
N ALA A 214 6.04 -18.52 3.09
CA ALA A 214 6.05 -17.75 4.32
C ALA A 214 7.47 -17.29 4.71
N ARG A 215 8.46 -18.16 4.59
CA ARG A 215 9.87 -17.82 4.82
C ARG A 215 10.38 -16.74 3.87
N SER A 216 10.04 -16.86 2.60
CA SER A 216 10.42 -15.87 1.58
C SER A 216 9.80 -14.49 1.86
N ALA A 217 8.50 -14.47 2.23
CA ALA A 217 7.81 -13.25 2.61
C ALA A 217 8.40 -12.60 3.87
N LEU A 218 8.74 -13.39 4.87
CA LEU A 218 9.41 -12.91 6.09
C LEU A 218 10.80 -12.35 5.81
N ALA A 219 11.60 -13.02 4.95
CA ALA A 219 12.91 -12.53 4.57
C ALA A 219 12.81 -11.18 3.81
N LYS A 220 11.75 -10.99 3.02
CA LYS A 220 11.45 -9.70 2.39
C LYS A 220 11.10 -8.65 3.45
N ALA A 221 10.18 -8.98 4.37
CA ALA A 221 9.77 -8.07 5.43
C ALA A 221 10.94 -7.63 6.31
N GLN A 222 11.88 -8.53 6.62
CA GLN A 222 13.09 -8.22 7.36
C GLN A 222 14.00 -7.22 6.62
N ARG A 223 14.15 -7.37 5.30
CA ARG A 223 14.95 -6.41 4.50
C ARG A 223 14.32 -5.03 4.50
N GLU A 224 13.00 -4.97 4.27
CA GLU A 224 12.27 -3.70 4.30
C GLU A 224 12.32 -3.04 5.69
N LEU A 225 12.26 -3.84 6.75
CA LEU A 225 12.35 -3.33 8.12
C LEU A 225 13.73 -2.72 8.43
N ARG A 226 14.80 -3.34 7.93
CA ARG A 226 16.17 -2.79 8.05
C ARG A 226 16.29 -1.46 7.31
N ALA A 227 15.72 -1.35 6.11
CA ALA A 227 15.67 -0.09 5.37
C ALA A 227 14.87 0.98 6.15
N PHE A 228 13.69 0.64 6.66
CA PHE A 228 12.88 1.55 7.46
C PHE A 228 13.62 2.05 8.72
N ARG A 229 14.35 1.16 9.39
CA ARG A 229 15.19 1.54 10.54
C ARG A 229 16.25 2.57 10.17
N THR A 230 16.86 2.46 8.99
CA THR A 230 17.85 3.42 8.51
C THR A 230 17.19 4.79 8.32
N GLU A 231 16.06 4.86 7.63
CA GLU A 231 15.32 6.10 7.43
C GLU A 231 14.85 6.74 8.76
N LEU A 232 14.41 5.92 9.72
CA LEU A 232 14.06 6.42 11.06
C LEU A 232 15.25 7.02 11.79
N ALA A 233 16.45 6.45 11.61
CA ALA A 233 17.67 7.00 12.19
C ALA A 233 18.00 8.36 11.57
N ASP A 234 17.83 8.53 10.26
CA ASP A 234 18.07 9.79 9.55
C ASP A 234 17.06 10.85 9.99
N VAL A 235 15.78 10.51 10.15
CA VAL A 235 14.75 11.39 10.73
C VAL A 235 15.15 11.83 12.15
N SER A 236 15.61 10.92 13.01
CA SER A 236 15.95 11.28 14.40
C SER A 236 17.18 12.15 14.53
N MET A 237 18.13 12.04 13.61
CA MET A 237 19.32 12.89 13.58
C MET A 237 19.01 14.30 13.07
N ASN A 238 18.08 14.44 12.14
CA ASN A 238 17.77 15.69 11.45
C ASN A 238 16.59 16.45 12.09
N ILE A 239 15.74 15.77 12.84
CA ILE A 239 14.55 16.33 13.46
C ILE A 239 14.66 16.08 14.96
N SER A 240 14.61 17.14 15.79
CA SER A 240 14.71 17.07 17.26
C SER A 240 13.47 16.40 17.90
N ILE A 241 13.06 15.24 17.38
CA ILE A 241 11.89 14.49 17.83
C ILE A 241 12.35 13.18 18.44
N SER A 242 11.88 12.90 19.64
CA SER A 242 12.13 11.65 20.34
C SER A 242 11.22 10.55 19.77
N ILE A 243 11.60 9.98 18.62
CA ILE A 243 11.08 8.66 18.23
C ILE A 243 11.89 7.62 19.00
N ASP A 244 11.23 6.74 19.74
CA ASP A 244 11.94 5.65 20.44
C ASP A 244 12.38 4.57 19.43
N ILE A 245 13.42 4.92 18.65
CA ILE A 245 14.04 4.03 17.66
C ILE A 245 14.72 2.86 18.35
N GLY A 246 15.18 3.05 19.59
CA GLY A 246 15.89 2.03 20.36
C GLY A 246 14.97 0.83 20.66
N SER A 247 13.75 1.08 21.14
CA SER A 247 12.78 0.02 21.39
C SER A 247 12.31 -0.63 20.09
N PHE A 248 12.09 0.14 19.03
CA PHE A 248 11.74 -0.38 17.70
C PHE A 248 12.84 -1.29 17.13
N THR A 249 14.10 -0.89 17.24
CA THR A 249 15.26 -1.66 16.77
C THR A 249 15.39 -2.98 17.53
N THR A 250 15.37 -2.91 18.86
CA THR A 250 15.50 -4.09 19.73
C THR A 250 14.35 -5.07 19.49
N PHE A 251 13.15 -4.57 19.31
CA PHE A 251 11.97 -5.34 18.99
C PHE A 251 12.10 -6.03 17.63
N ALA A 252 12.52 -5.29 16.60
CA ALA A 252 12.67 -5.81 15.25
C ALA A 252 13.72 -6.92 15.16
N ASP A 253 14.87 -6.74 15.78
CA ASP A 253 15.94 -7.75 15.82
C ASP A 253 15.48 -9.00 16.58
N TYR A 254 14.83 -8.85 17.73
CA TYR A 254 14.29 -9.96 18.53
C TYR A 254 13.24 -10.79 17.77
N VAL A 255 12.25 -10.11 17.20
CA VAL A 255 11.13 -10.75 16.49
C VAL A 255 11.61 -11.58 15.30
N PHE A 256 12.55 -11.06 14.50
CA PHE A 256 13.00 -11.78 13.31
C PHE A 256 13.95 -12.92 13.61
N ASP A 257 14.81 -12.82 14.60
CA ASP A 257 15.71 -13.91 14.98
C ASP A 257 14.93 -15.11 15.52
N ASP A 258 13.87 -14.88 16.28
CA ASP A 258 13.02 -15.95 16.85
C ASP A 258 12.08 -16.56 15.78
N ILE A 259 11.48 -15.77 14.93
CA ILE A 259 10.60 -16.23 13.83
C ILE A 259 11.34 -17.18 12.88
N PHE A 260 12.54 -16.83 12.42
CA PHE A 260 13.30 -17.67 11.49
C PHE A 260 13.72 -19.01 12.09
N SER A 261 14.08 -19.02 13.35
CA SER A 261 14.45 -20.26 14.06
C SER A 261 13.26 -21.18 14.28
N SER A 262 12.06 -20.65 14.36
CA SER A 262 10.88 -21.31 14.90
C SER A 262 9.88 -21.87 13.87
N ILE A 263 9.89 -21.39 12.63
CA ILE A 263 8.89 -21.71 11.57
C ILE A 263 8.84 -23.20 11.16
N SER A 264 9.83 -24.01 11.55
CA SER A 264 9.90 -25.43 11.17
C SER A 264 8.93 -26.34 11.92
N VAL A 265 8.26 -25.87 12.99
CA VAL A 265 7.39 -26.67 13.86
C VAL A 265 6.00 -26.03 13.93
N LYS A 266 4.93 -26.81 13.80
CA LYS A 266 3.52 -26.35 13.73
C LYS A 266 3.10 -25.44 14.89
N SER A 267 3.52 -25.74 16.13
CA SER A 267 3.25 -24.88 17.30
C SER A 267 3.86 -23.49 17.16
N LYS A 268 4.92 -23.37 16.41
CA LYS A 268 5.68 -22.14 16.21
C LYS A 268 5.18 -21.26 15.06
N ILE A 269 4.31 -21.77 14.16
CA ILE A 269 3.66 -20.94 13.14
C ILE A 269 2.68 -19.95 13.81
N THR A 270 1.98 -20.37 14.84
CA THR A 270 1.08 -19.49 15.61
C THR A 270 1.86 -18.42 16.37
N ASP A 271 3.00 -18.78 16.95
CA ASP A 271 3.89 -17.84 17.64
C ASP A 271 4.43 -16.82 16.63
N ALA A 272 4.92 -17.28 15.47
CA ALA A 272 5.36 -16.42 14.37
C ALA A 272 4.25 -15.48 13.86
N GLN A 273 2.99 -15.92 13.80
CA GLN A 273 1.85 -15.05 13.46
C GLN A 273 1.64 -13.93 14.48
N ASN A 274 1.75 -14.26 15.77
CA ASN A 274 1.62 -13.28 16.85
C ASN A 274 2.75 -12.24 16.77
N ASP A 275 3.97 -12.68 16.53
CA ASP A 275 5.15 -11.82 16.45
C ASP A 275 5.09 -10.90 15.23
N VAL A 276 4.69 -11.42 14.05
CA VAL A 276 4.45 -10.61 12.85
C VAL A 276 3.32 -9.60 13.08
N SER A 277 2.26 -9.98 13.77
CA SER A 277 1.16 -9.08 14.10
C SER A 277 1.60 -7.98 15.06
N ALA A 278 2.45 -8.30 16.04
CA ALA A 278 3.04 -7.32 16.94
C ALA A 278 3.95 -6.33 16.18
N ALA A 279 4.79 -6.84 15.26
CA ALA A 279 5.64 -6.01 14.39
C ALA A 279 4.80 -5.07 13.53
N LEU A 280 3.71 -5.56 12.97
CA LEU A 280 2.79 -4.79 12.13
C LEU A 280 2.14 -3.64 12.91
N ASN A 281 1.73 -3.89 14.15
CA ASN A 281 1.16 -2.86 15.03
C ASN A 281 2.21 -1.79 15.39
N GLN A 282 3.44 -2.19 15.65
CA GLN A 282 4.53 -1.26 15.95
C GLN A 282 4.86 -0.37 14.75
N VAL A 283 4.97 -0.96 13.55
CA VAL A 283 5.19 -0.20 12.31
C VAL A 283 4.06 0.79 12.06
N ARG A 284 2.80 0.37 12.21
CA ARG A 284 1.63 1.24 12.04
C ARG A 284 1.63 2.41 13.03
N SER A 285 1.94 2.15 14.28
CA SER A 285 2.05 3.19 15.31
C SER A 285 3.14 4.21 14.96
N THR A 286 4.29 3.74 14.48
CA THR A 286 5.38 4.62 14.04
C THR A 286 4.99 5.42 12.79
N LEU A 287 4.30 4.83 11.82
CA LEU A 287 3.80 5.54 10.64
C LEU A 287 2.79 6.64 11.00
N ILE A 288 1.90 6.39 11.95
CA ILE A 288 0.95 7.40 12.45
C ILE A 288 1.74 8.56 13.06
N LEU A 289 2.76 8.28 13.88
CA LEU A 289 3.59 9.31 14.51
C LEU A 289 4.32 10.14 13.44
N LEU A 290 4.97 9.51 12.45
CA LEU A 290 5.65 10.21 11.36
C LEU A 290 4.68 11.09 10.56
N SER A 291 3.48 10.60 10.28
CA SER A 291 2.45 11.35 9.55
C SER A 291 1.96 12.58 10.33
N LEU A 292 1.86 12.48 11.67
CA LEU A 292 1.49 13.62 12.53
C LEU A 292 2.59 14.69 12.58
N ILE A 293 3.83 14.31 12.38
CA ILE A 293 4.97 15.26 12.34
C ILE A 293 5.04 15.94 10.97
N HIS A 294 4.66 15.24 9.92
CA HIS A 294 4.67 15.72 8.54
C HIS A 294 3.59 16.78 8.24
N ILE A 295 2.51 16.86 9.04
CA ILE A 295 1.42 17.84 8.90
C ILE A 295 1.85 19.19 9.54
#